data_8315bd2a801e302a31f5e17368d4a8d7
#
_entry.id   8315bd2a801e302a31f5e17368d4a8d7
#
_cell.length_a   1.000
_cell.length_b   1.000
_cell.length_c   1.000
_cell.angle_alpha   90.00
_cell.angle_beta   90.00
_cell.angle_gamma   90.00
#
_symmetry.space_group_name_H-M   'P 1'
#
loop_
_entity.id
_entity.type
_entity.pdbx_description
1 polymer ?
#
loop_
_entity_poly.entity_id
_entity_poly.type
_entity_poly.pdbx_seq_one_letter_code
_entity_poly.pdbx_strand_id
1 'polypeptide(L)'
;LDLYVAWIDDPNLCIGVHMSPNAYSDGTVLPKGQSRYNELHIKDTIIQVIHRLKDVGLIGFKEGYEGSSEYGGRTSRIWAYERLIEAFETAQFGYFDINYIENKEVIILRDSNKKNVEYETTKHTEEMAKVVRAYNDLLAKTFIDIPDMNKPMLEIKEKNSERTRYVNITHHGKFTHRVFNNSSWDHGGRFYGGFWQQIDGILRSRLYMND
;
A
#
# COMPACT_ATOMS: atom_id res chain seq x y z
N LEU A 1 -13.60 -0.59 4.39
CA LEU A 1 -13.23 -1.88 3.79
C LEU A 1 -11.81 -2.28 4.19
N ASP A 2 -10.78 -1.46 3.92
CA ASP A 2 -9.37 -1.77 4.21
C ASP A 2 -9.13 -2.17 5.68
N LEU A 3 -9.85 -1.56 6.62
CA LEU A 3 -9.76 -1.92 8.04
C LEU A 3 -10.32 -3.31 8.33
N TYR A 4 -11.38 -3.70 7.63
CA TYR A 4 -11.96 -5.03 7.76
C TYR A 4 -11.03 -6.09 7.16
N VAL A 5 -10.42 -5.80 6.00
CA VAL A 5 -9.39 -6.67 5.40
C VAL A 5 -8.19 -6.84 6.33
N ALA A 6 -7.68 -5.74 6.89
CA ALA A 6 -6.57 -5.78 7.84
C ALA A 6 -6.90 -6.65 9.06
N TRP A 7 -8.14 -6.55 9.57
CA TRP A 7 -8.61 -7.37 10.68
C TRP A 7 -8.74 -8.86 10.34
N ILE A 8 -9.19 -9.19 9.12
CA ILE A 8 -9.22 -10.60 8.65
C ILE A 8 -7.81 -11.18 8.60
N ASP A 9 -6.83 -10.42 8.11
CA ASP A 9 -5.44 -10.85 8.01
C ASP A 9 -4.81 -11.05 9.41
N ASP A 10 -4.99 -10.08 10.30
CA ASP A 10 -4.59 -10.14 11.71
C ASP A 10 -5.43 -9.14 12.53
N PRO A 11 -6.23 -9.60 13.53
CA PRO A 11 -7.04 -8.74 14.38
C PRO A 11 -6.28 -7.63 15.12
N ASN A 12 -4.94 -7.74 15.23
CA ASN A 12 -4.09 -6.73 15.85
C ASN A 12 -3.52 -5.71 14.85
N LEU A 13 -3.77 -5.87 13.57
CA LEU A 13 -3.30 -4.94 12.57
C LEU A 13 -3.96 -3.56 12.69
N CYS A 14 -3.13 -2.55 12.49
CA CYS A 14 -3.57 -1.17 12.44
C CYS A 14 -3.11 -0.54 11.12
N ILE A 15 -3.93 0.31 10.55
CA ILE A 15 -3.57 1.12 9.38
C ILE A 15 -3.02 2.46 9.85
N GLY A 16 -1.85 2.84 9.36
CA GLY A 16 -1.27 4.17 9.59
C GLY A 16 -2.02 5.23 8.80
N VAL A 17 -2.39 6.33 9.46
CA VAL A 17 -3.08 7.46 8.82
C VAL A 17 -2.43 8.77 9.19
N HIS A 18 -2.33 9.67 8.23
CA HIS A 18 -1.88 11.02 8.49
C HIS A 18 -3.05 11.89 8.98
N MET A 19 -2.83 12.62 10.08
CA MET A 19 -3.83 13.52 10.66
C MET A 19 -3.49 15.00 10.41
N SER A 20 -2.46 15.28 9.64
CA SER A 20 -2.11 16.62 9.19
C SER A 20 -2.66 16.88 7.79
N PRO A 21 -3.40 18.00 7.56
CA PRO A 21 -3.87 18.36 6.22
C PRO A 21 -2.74 18.47 5.18
N ASN A 22 -1.53 18.85 5.63
CA ASN A 22 -0.37 18.98 4.75
C ASN A 22 0.11 17.64 4.15
N ALA A 23 -0.18 16.52 4.81
CA ALA A 23 0.16 15.21 4.29
C ALA A 23 -0.66 14.83 3.04
N TYR A 24 -1.78 15.51 2.81
CA TYR A 24 -2.66 15.32 1.66
C TYR A 24 -2.47 16.37 0.57
N SER A 25 -1.49 17.27 0.74
CA SER A 25 -1.03 18.15 -0.31
C SER A 25 0.08 17.43 -1.07
N ASP A 26 -0.23 17.01 -2.28
CA ASP A 26 0.70 16.26 -3.15
C ASP A 26 1.88 17.09 -3.67
N GLY A 27 1.97 18.37 -3.26
CA GLY A 27 3.03 19.27 -3.69
C GLY A 27 3.03 19.59 -5.19
N THR A 28 1.99 19.14 -5.90
CA THR A 28 1.79 19.40 -7.32
C THR A 28 0.97 20.68 -7.53
N VAL A 29 1.04 21.24 -8.72
CA VAL A 29 0.23 22.38 -9.14
C VAL A 29 -1.26 22.01 -9.28
N LEU A 30 -1.57 20.72 -9.24
CA LEU A 30 -2.92 20.18 -9.39
C LEU A 30 -3.75 20.43 -8.12
N PRO A 31 -5.06 20.60 -8.24
CA PRO A 31 -5.95 20.62 -7.09
C PRO A 31 -5.80 19.35 -6.26
N LYS A 32 -5.86 19.47 -4.93
CA LYS A 32 -5.75 18.35 -3.98
C LYS A 32 -6.61 17.15 -4.42
N GLY A 33 -6.00 15.99 -4.48
CA GLY A 33 -6.65 14.74 -4.81
C GLY A 33 -6.85 14.46 -6.30
N GLN A 34 -6.26 15.25 -7.19
CA GLN A 34 -6.31 15.01 -8.64
C GLN A 34 -5.04 14.38 -9.21
N SER A 35 -4.04 14.10 -8.37
CA SER A 35 -2.85 13.38 -8.81
C SER A 35 -3.21 11.98 -9.32
N ARG A 36 -2.58 11.55 -10.42
CA ARG A 36 -2.66 10.18 -10.94
C ARG A 36 -2.18 9.12 -9.94
N TYR A 37 -1.37 9.53 -8.98
CA TYR A 37 -0.85 8.67 -7.90
C TYR A 37 -1.78 8.58 -6.69
N ASN A 38 -2.89 9.32 -6.69
CA ASN A 38 -3.92 9.31 -5.66
C ASN A 38 -5.22 8.71 -6.21
N GLU A 39 -5.22 7.42 -6.42
CA GLU A 39 -6.29 6.66 -7.07
C GLU A 39 -7.66 6.82 -6.40
N LEU A 40 -7.65 6.91 -5.08
CA LEU A 40 -8.88 7.08 -4.28
C LEU A 40 -9.30 8.54 -4.15
N HIS A 41 -8.58 9.48 -4.76
CA HIS A 41 -8.80 10.91 -4.63
C HIS A 41 -8.92 11.37 -3.17
N ILE A 42 -8.13 10.73 -2.28
CA ILE A 42 -8.13 11.04 -0.85
C ILE A 42 -7.63 12.46 -0.65
N LYS A 43 -8.39 13.23 0.14
CA LYS A 43 -8.10 14.62 0.51
C LYS A 43 -8.03 14.74 2.02
N ASP A 44 -7.64 15.90 2.50
CA ASP A 44 -7.63 16.27 3.93
C ASP A 44 -9.00 16.06 4.63
N THR A 45 -10.10 16.06 3.87
CA THR A 45 -11.44 15.73 4.39
C THR A 45 -11.53 14.31 5.00
N ILE A 46 -10.60 13.40 4.65
CA ILE A 46 -10.52 12.06 5.27
C ILE A 46 -10.31 12.16 6.79
N ILE A 47 -9.64 13.21 7.27
CA ILE A 47 -9.42 13.44 8.70
C ILE A 47 -10.76 13.58 9.43
N GLN A 48 -11.70 14.33 8.85
CA GLN A 48 -13.04 14.49 9.42
C GLN A 48 -13.82 13.16 9.40
N VAL A 49 -13.66 12.38 8.32
CA VAL A 49 -14.29 11.05 8.21
C VAL A 49 -13.76 10.13 9.30
N ILE A 50 -12.43 10.10 9.54
CA ILE A 50 -11.81 9.30 10.60
C ILE A 50 -12.36 9.68 11.97
N HIS A 51 -12.45 10.98 12.28
CA HIS A 51 -13.04 11.43 13.54
C HIS A 51 -14.49 10.98 13.68
N ARG A 52 -15.31 11.12 12.65
CA ARG A 52 -16.70 10.67 12.66
C ARG A 52 -16.85 9.16 12.86
N LEU A 53 -16.05 8.36 12.15
CA LEU A 53 -16.06 6.91 12.32
C LEU A 53 -15.65 6.48 13.75
N LYS A 54 -14.67 7.18 14.34
CA LYS A 54 -14.29 7.01 15.74
C LYS A 54 -15.46 7.36 16.69
N ASP A 55 -16.07 8.52 16.49
CA ASP A 55 -17.14 9.03 17.37
C ASP A 55 -18.37 8.11 17.37
N VAL A 56 -18.67 7.48 16.24
CA VAL A 56 -19.78 6.50 16.15
C VAL A 56 -19.36 5.07 16.53
N GLY A 57 -18.12 4.88 16.97
CA GLY A 57 -17.62 3.59 17.47
C GLY A 57 -17.41 2.52 16.40
N LEU A 58 -17.19 2.91 15.16
CA LEU A 58 -16.88 1.98 14.08
C LEU A 58 -15.39 1.65 13.98
N ILE A 59 -14.53 2.57 14.41
CA ILE A 59 -13.08 2.39 14.39
C ILE A 59 -12.43 2.76 15.71
N GLY A 60 -11.38 2.04 16.07
CA GLY A 60 -10.44 2.47 17.10
C GLY A 60 -9.43 3.45 16.50
N PHE A 61 -8.93 4.37 17.32
CA PHE A 61 -7.97 5.39 16.92
C PHE A 61 -6.92 5.60 18.00
N LYS A 62 -5.67 5.65 17.60
CA LYS A 62 -4.57 6.07 18.48
C LYS A 62 -3.76 7.15 17.78
N GLU A 63 -3.70 8.31 18.42
CA GLU A 63 -2.93 9.44 17.93
C GLU A 63 -1.44 9.10 17.84
N GLY A 64 -0.82 9.58 16.77
CA GLY A 64 0.62 9.54 16.58
C GLY A 64 1.31 10.67 17.35
N TYR A 65 2.61 10.69 17.32
CA TYR A 65 3.43 11.76 17.88
C TYR A 65 4.61 12.06 16.98
N GLU A 66 5.07 13.30 17.00
CA GLU A 66 6.30 13.70 16.33
C GLU A 66 7.49 13.17 17.12
N GLY A 67 8.48 12.62 16.43
CA GLY A 67 9.71 12.15 17.04
C GLY A 67 10.65 13.29 17.39
N SER A 68 11.48 13.06 18.39
CA SER A 68 12.67 13.87 18.65
C SER A 68 13.83 13.40 17.77
N SER A 69 14.96 14.12 17.81
CA SER A 69 16.19 13.69 17.13
C SER A 69 16.70 12.30 17.58
N GLU A 70 16.33 11.87 18.79
CA GLU A 70 16.73 10.58 19.36
C GLU A 70 15.68 9.48 19.20
N TYR A 71 14.40 9.85 19.15
CA TYR A 71 13.28 8.90 19.06
C TYR A 71 12.42 9.22 17.84
N GLY A 72 12.28 8.23 16.97
CA GLY A 72 11.42 8.35 15.77
C GLY A 72 9.98 8.67 16.13
N GLY A 73 9.33 9.49 15.33
CA GLY A 73 7.89 9.75 15.44
C GLY A 73 7.05 8.53 15.11
N ARG A 74 5.80 8.57 15.49
CA ARG A 74 4.84 7.50 15.19
C ARG A 74 3.58 8.07 14.53
N THR A 75 3.24 7.53 13.38
CA THR A 75 2.01 7.88 12.66
C THR A 75 0.77 7.48 13.46
N SER A 76 -0.29 8.26 13.39
CA SER A 76 -1.60 7.89 13.95
C SER A 76 -2.09 6.59 13.33
N ARG A 77 -2.85 5.81 14.09
CA ARG A 77 -3.30 4.47 13.70
C ARG A 77 -4.78 4.31 13.92
N ILE A 78 -5.41 3.60 12.99
CA ILE A 78 -6.81 3.21 13.07
C ILE A 78 -6.93 1.69 12.90
N TRP A 79 -7.95 1.10 13.48
CA TRP A 79 -8.28 -0.32 13.36
C TRP A 79 -9.79 -0.52 13.39
N ALA A 80 -10.26 -1.66 12.90
CA ALA A 80 -11.66 -2.02 12.94
C ALA A 80 -12.12 -2.20 14.39
N TYR A 81 -13.27 -1.64 14.74
CA TYR A 81 -13.96 -1.94 15.99
C TYR A 81 -15.03 -3.01 15.74
N GLU A 82 -15.43 -3.69 16.82
CA GLU A 82 -16.40 -4.77 16.86
C GLU A 82 -17.64 -4.46 16.01
N ARG A 83 -18.21 -3.28 16.19
CA ARG A 83 -19.39 -2.82 15.43
C ARG A 83 -19.17 -2.76 13.92
N LEU A 84 -17.97 -2.41 13.45
CA LEU A 84 -17.62 -2.43 12.03
C LEU A 84 -17.51 -3.87 11.52
N ILE A 85 -16.86 -4.72 12.31
CA ILE A 85 -16.66 -6.14 12.01
C ILE A 85 -18.02 -6.83 11.88
N GLU A 86 -18.89 -6.68 12.88
CA GLU A 86 -20.25 -7.23 12.89
C GLU A 86 -21.07 -6.79 11.68
N ALA A 87 -20.92 -5.54 11.24
CA ALA A 87 -21.62 -5.04 10.06
C ALA A 87 -21.20 -5.78 8.77
N PHE A 88 -19.90 -6.06 8.60
CA PHE A 88 -19.40 -6.81 7.46
C PHE A 88 -19.75 -8.30 7.56
N GLU A 89 -19.64 -8.90 8.73
CA GLU A 89 -20.01 -10.30 8.96
C GLU A 89 -21.51 -10.52 8.73
N THR A 90 -22.35 -9.61 9.20
CA THR A 90 -23.80 -9.66 8.98
C THR A 90 -24.13 -9.54 7.49
N ALA A 91 -23.38 -8.74 6.75
CA ALA A 91 -23.53 -8.60 5.30
C ALA A 91 -22.90 -9.78 4.53
N GLN A 92 -22.28 -10.74 5.22
CA GLN A 92 -21.63 -11.93 4.65
C GLN A 92 -20.51 -11.61 3.63
N PHE A 93 -19.83 -10.48 3.79
CA PHE A 93 -18.65 -10.19 2.99
C PHE A 93 -17.46 -11.03 3.47
N GLY A 94 -16.93 -11.84 2.57
CA GLY A 94 -15.71 -12.60 2.77
C GLY A 94 -14.50 -11.97 2.08
N TYR A 95 -13.34 -12.51 2.34
CA TYR A 95 -12.07 -12.06 1.75
C TYR A 95 -12.09 -12.08 0.21
N PHE A 96 -12.76 -13.05 -0.40
CA PHE A 96 -12.82 -13.22 -1.84
C PHE A 96 -13.85 -12.32 -2.54
N ASP A 97 -14.71 -11.65 -1.76
CA ASP A 97 -15.67 -10.68 -2.29
C ASP A 97 -15.04 -9.29 -2.48
N ILE A 98 -13.78 -9.14 -2.03
CA ILE A 98 -13.08 -7.86 -2.03
C ILE A 98 -12.15 -7.80 -3.25
N ASN A 99 -12.50 -6.93 -4.18
CA ASN A 99 -11.68 -6.67 -5.34
C ASN A 99 -10.79 -5.44 -5.12
N TYR A 100 -9.57 -5.50 -5.69
CA TYR A 100 -8.69 -4.34 -5.74
C TYR A 100 -9.22 -3.27 -6.68
N ILE A 101 -8.77 -2.03 -6.42
CA ILE A 101 -8.94 -0.94 -7.35
C ILE A 101 -8.10 -1.24 -8.60
N GLU A 102 -8.77 -1.51 -9.71
CA GLU A 102 -8.13 -1.86 -10.99
C GLU A 102 -7.31 -0.71 -11.59
N ASN A 103 -7.56 0.53 -11.16
CA ASN A 103 -6.99 1.74 -11.75
C ASN A 103 -5.68 2.21 -11.10
N LYS A 104 -4.99 1.35 -10.35
CA LYS A 104 -3.72 1.71 -9.72
C LYS A 104 -2.67 2.11 -10.75
N GLU A 105 -2.01 3.27 -10.51
CA GLU A 105 -0.95 3.74 -11.40
C GLU A 105 0.24 2.76 -11.39
N VAL A 106 0.55 2.25 -12.57
CA VAL A 106 1.60 1.23 -12.76
C VAL A 106 2.90 1.79 -13.30
N ILE A 107 2.90 3.06 -13.74
CA ILE A 107 4.07 3.77 -14.23
C ILE A 107 4.30 5.00 -13.36
N ILE A 108 5.38 5.01 -12.62
CA ILE A 108 5.72 6.10 -11.70
C ILE A 108 6.90 6.87 -12.24
N LEU A 109 6.72 8.17 -12.47
CA LEU A 109 7.80 9.09 -12.81
C LEU A 109 8.21 9.88 -11.57
N ARG A 110 9.51 9.96 -11.29
CA ARG A 110 10.08 10.69 -10.16
C ARG A 110 11.11 11.71 -10.61
N ASP A 111 11.18 12.82 -9.91
CA ASP A 111 12.25 13.80 -10.08
C ASP A 111 13.59 13.32 -9.48
N SER A 112 14.61 14.19 -9.51
CA SER A 112 15.91 13.94 -8.89
C SER A 112 15.86 13.79 -7.37
N ASN A 113 14.83 14.34 -6.71
CA ASN A 113 14.60 14.27 -5.27
C ASN A 113 13.74 13.06 -4.87
N LYS A 114 13.42 12.17 -5.82
CA LYS A 114 12.55 10.98 -5.62
C LYS A 114 11.09 11.32 -5.33
N LYS A 115 10.63 12.53 -5.61
CA LYS A 115 9.23 12.90 -5.55
C LYS A 115 8.52 12.50 -6.83
N ASN A 116 7.30 12.00 -6.72
CA ASN A 116 6.47 11.67 -7.86
C ASN A 116 6.13 12.94 -8.68
N VAL A 117 6.20 12.84 -9.99
CA VAL A 117 5.96 13.92 -10.95
C VAL A 117 4.79 13.54 -11.84
N GLU A 118 3.84 14.45 -11.98
CA GLU A 118 2.76 14.28 -12.95
C GLU A 118 3.32 14.30 -14.37
N TYR A 119 2.71 13.54 -15.25
CA TYR A 119 3.10 13.49 -16.67
C TYR A 119 1.87 13.37 -17.58
N GLU A 120 1.98 13.82 -18.78
CA GLU A 120 0.96 13.62 -19.82
C GLU A 120 0.97 12.18 -20.31
N THR A 121 -0.20 11.60 -20.46
CA THR A 121 -0.37 10.27 -21.01
C THR A 121 -0.08 10.31 -22.52
N THR A 122 0.93 9.56 -22.94
CA THR A 122 1.34 9.42 -24.34
C THR A 122 1.15 7.99 -24.80
N LYS A 123 1.15 7.75 -26.11
CA LYS A 123 1.12 6.38 -26.65
C LYS A 123 2.20 5.49 -26.04
N HIS A 124 3.42 6.03 -25.83
CA HIS A 124 4.53 5.30 -25.23
C HIS A 124 4.23 4.91 -23.77
N THR A 125 3.72 5.84 -22.95
CA THR A 125 3.38 5.54 -21.55
C THR A 125 2.19 4.59 -21.43
N GLU A 126 1.22 4.66 -22.34
CA GLU A 126 0.11 3.71 -22.41
C GLU A 126 0.57 2.29 -22.76
N GLU A 127 1.47 2.15 -23.74
CA GLU A 127 2.06 0.86 -24.11
C GLU A 127 2.82 0.24 -22.92
N MET A 128 3.64 1.03 -22.22
CA MET A 128 4.32 0.58 -21.01
C MET A 128 3.33 0.15 -19.92
N ALA A 129 2.30 0.95 -19.67
CA ALA A 129 1.30 0.64 -18.65
C ALA A 129 0.52 -0.64 -18.99
N LYS A 130 0.17 -0.84 -20.26
CA LYS A 130 -0.51 -2.05 -20.74
C LYS A 130 0.30 -3.31 -20.44
N VAL A 131 1.60 -3.29 -20.68
CA VAL A 131 2.48 -4.43 -20.38
C VAL A 131 2.52 -4.72 -18.88
N VAL A 132 2.65 -3.68 -18.05
CA VAL A 132 2.70 -3.87 -16.58
C VAL A 132 1.36 -4.36 -16.04
N ARG A 133 0.24 -3.85 -16.54
CA ARG A 133 -1.10 -4.34 -16.15
C ARG A 133 -1.29 -5.80 -16.54
N ALA A 134 -0.96 -6.19 -17.76
CA ALA A 134 -1.04 -7.59 -18.18
C ALA A 134 -0.17 -8.52 -17.31
N TYR A 135 1.00 -8.04 -16.88
CA TYR A 135 1.85 -8.77 -15.94
C TYR A 135 1.21 -8.87 -14.55
N ASN A 136 0.60 -7.81 -14.04
CA ASN A 136 -0.14 -7.85 -12.77
C ASN A 136 -1.36 -8.77 -12.83
N ASP A 137 -2.07 -8.81 -13.96
CA ASP A 137 -3.18 -9.75 -14.19
C ASP A 137 -2.71 -11.21 -14.14
N LEU A 138 -1.54 -11.49 -14.70
CA LEU A 138 -0.91 -12.81 -14.59
C LEU A 138 -0.55 -13.11 -13.12
N LEU A 139 0.12 -12.19 -12.43
CA LEU A 139 0.48 -12.35 -11.01
C LEU A 139 -0.75 -12.56 -10.12
N ALA A 140 -1.85 -11.88 -10.40
CA ALA A 140 -3.10 -12.05 -9.65
C ALA A 140 -3.66 -13.46 -9.76
N LYS A 141 -3.49 -14.12 -10.90
CA LYS A 141 -3.95 -15.49 -11.17
C LYS A 141 -2.96 -16.56 -10.72
N THR A 142 -1.67 -16.21 -10.56
CA THR A 142 -0.62 -17.14 -10.16
C THR A 142 -0.59 -17.29 -8.64
N PHE A 143 -0.64 -18.49 -8.12
CA PHE A 143 -0.38 -18.74 -6.71
C PHE A 143 1.12 -18.60 -6.42
N ILE A 144 1.48 -17.73 -5.49
CA ILE A 144 2.86 -17.50 -5.07
C ILE A 144 2.91 -17.55 -3.55
N ASP A 145 3.67 -18.49 -3.00
CA ASP A 145 3.76 -18.70 -1.56
C ASP A 145 5.18 -19.12 -1.13
N ILE A 146 5.42 -19.10 0.17
CA ILE A 146 6.60 -19.71 0.81
C ILE A 146 6.08 -20.81 1.75
N PRO A 147 6.06 -22.08 1.31
CA PRO A 147 5.40 -23.17 2.03
C PRO A 147 5.90 -23.40 3.46
N ASP A 148 7.14 -23.04 3.75
CA ASP A 148 7.76 -23.24 5.07
C ASP A 148 7.34 -22.18 6.10
N MET A 149 6.46 -21.25 5.74
CA MET A 149 6.03 -20.18 6.64
C MET A 149 4.71 -20.51 7.33
N ASN A 150 4.72 -20.41 8.66
CA ASN A 150 3.52 -20.60 9.48
C ASN A 150 2.63 -19.35 9.60
N LYS A 151 3.12 -18.20 9.14
CA LYS A 151 2.39 -16.92 9.16
C LYS A 151 2.61 -16.18 7.83
N PRO A 152 1.60 -15.50 7.30
CA PRO A 152 1.73 -14.76 6.05
C PRO A 152 2.49 -13.43 6.21
N MET A 153 3.32 -13.31 7.21
CA MET A 153 4.06 -12.10 7.55
C MET A 153 5.48 -12.44 8.01
N LEU A 154 6.45 -11.76 7.41
CA LEU A 154 7.86 -11.82 7.78
C LEU A 154 8.26 -10.60 8.60
N GLU A 155 8.94 -10.84 9.69
CA GLU A 155 9.65 -9.81 10.45
C GLU A 155 11.10 -9.72 9.95
N ILE A 156 11.45 -8.57 9.37
CA ILE A 156 12.80 -8.29 8.89
C ILE A 156 13.43 -7.23 9.79
N LYS A 157 14.44 -7.61 10.54
CA LYS A 157 15.26 -6.65 11.28
C LYS A 157 16.16 -5.90 10.31
N GLU A 158 16.09 -4.58 10.31
CA GLU A 158 16.98 -3.76 9.49
C GLU A 158 18.42 -3.85 10.01
N LYS A 159 19.38 -4.02 9.10
CA LYS A 159 20.80 -4.01 9.45
C LYS A 159 21.16 -2.64 10.04
N ASN A 160 21.81 -2.64 11.20
CA ASN A 160 22.25 -1.43 11.93
C ASN A 160 21.11 -0.54 12.47
N SER A 161 19.92 -1.09 12.71
CA SER A 161 18.79 -0.39 13.30
C SER A 161 18.01 -1.34 14.20
N GLU A 162 17.42 -0.82 15.28
CA GLU A 162 16.47 -1.59 16.08
C GLU A 162 15.09 -1.70 15.40
N ARG A 163 14.95 -1.15 14.21
CA ARG A 163 13.68 -1.16 13.47
C ARG A 163 13.42 -2.54 12.90
N THR A 164 12.21 -3.01 13.13
CA THR A 164 11.65 -4.20 12.49
C THR A 164 10.69 -3.75 11.39
N ARG A 165 10.89 -4.28 10.19
CA ARG A 165 9.99 -4.10 9.06
C ARG A 165 9.20 -5.39 8.86
N TYR A 166 7.92 -5.24 8.59
CA TYR A 166 7.03 -6.36 8.30
C TYR A 166 6.77 -6.44 6.80
N VAL A 167 6.88 -7.64 6.23
CA VAL A 167 6.55 -7.93 4.83
C VAL A 167 5.42 -8.93 4.80
N ASN A 168 4.28 -8.51 4.28
CA ASN A 168 3.12 -9.38 4.12
C ASN A 168 3.29 -10.24 2.86
N ILE A 169 3.25 -11.56 3.05
CA ILE A 169 3.26 -12.56 1.98
C ILE A 169 1.81 -12.97 1.73
N THR A 170 1.08 -12.06 1.14
CA THR A 170 -0.34 -12.25 0.84
C THR A 170 -0.57 -12.08 -0.65
N HIS A 171 -1.73 -12.53 -1.10
CA HIS A 171 -2.22 -12.28 -2.45
C HIS A 171 -2.11 -10.80 -2.85
N HIS A 172 -2.27 -9.92 -1.89
CA HIS A 172 -2.22 -8.47 -2.05
C HIS A 172 -0.82 -7.91 -2.28
N GLY A 173 0.21 -8.61 -1.84
CA GLY A 173 1.62 -8.23 -2.02
C GLY A 173 2.19 -8.52 -3.40
N LYS A 174 1.39 -8.95 -4.37
CA LYS A 174 1.85 -9.34 -5.71
C LYS A 174 1.87 -8.21 -6.74
N PHE A 175 1.23 -7.08 -6.46
CA PHE A 175 1.17 -5.96 -7.38
C PHE A 175 2.53 -5.32 -7.64
N THR A 176 2.84 -5.07 -8.92
CA THR A 176 4.09 -4.43 -9.34
C THR A 176 3.84 -3.16 -10.14
N HIS A 177 4.82 -2.27 -10.11
CA HIS A 177 4.85 -1.05 -10.90
C HIS A 177 6.28 -0.74 -11.37
N ARG A 178 6.43 0.10 -12.40
CA ARG A 178 7.73 0.56 -12.86
C ARG A 178 7.99 1.97 -12.37
N VAL A 179 9.23 2.22 -11.95
CA VAL A 179 9.66 3.55 -11.48
C VAL A 179 10.75 4.09 -12.38
N PHE A 180 10.49 5.26 -12.94
CA PHE A 180 11.43 6.07 -13.70
C PHE A 180 11.90 7.23 -12.83
N ASN A 181 13.10 7.74 -13.07
CA ASN A 181 13.73 8.76 -12.22
C ASN A 181 14.20 9.96 -13.06
N ASN A 182 14.56 11.05 -12.38
CA ASN A 182 15.11 12.26 -12.96
C ASN A 182 14.17 12.89 -14.01
N SER A 183 12.86 12.74 -13.83
CA SER A 183 11.84 13.21 -14.78
C SER A 183 12.08 12.73 -16.21
N SER A 184 12.66 11.54 -16.38
CA SER A 184 13.05 10.99 -17.69
C SER A 184 12.64 9.52 -17.82
N TRP A 185 12.10 9.17 -18.98
CA TRP A 185 11.73 7.80 -19.33
C TRP A 185 12.93 6.90 -19.67
N ASP A 186 14.11 7.51 -19.86
CA ASP A 186 15.36 6.79 -20.12
C ASP A 186 16.11 6.41 -18.84
N HIS A 187 15.68 6.91 -17.69
CA HIS A 187 16.34 6.69 -16.41
C HIS A 187 15.52 5.80 -15.49
N GLY A 188 15.97 4.58 -15.26
CA GLY A 188 15.32 3.65 -14.32
C GLY A 188 14.44 2.61 -15.01
N GLY A 189 13.13 2.69 -14.82
CA GLY A 189 12.17 1.73 -15.38
C GLY A 189 12.19 0.35 -14.72
N ARG A 190 12.74 0.24 -13.51
CA ARG A 190 12.77 -1.00 -12.73
C ARG A 190 11.40 -1.32 -12.16
N PHE A 191 11.11 -2.60 -12.03
CA PHE A 191 9.92 -3.08 -11.34
C PHE A 191 10.10 -3.03 -9.82
N TYR A 192 9.04 -2.62 -9.13
CA TYR A 192 8.93 -2.56 -7.68
C TYR A 192 7.55 -3.04 -7.24
N GLY A 193 7.41 -3.46 -5.98
CA GLY A 193 6.12 -3.70 -5.32
C GLY A 193 5.88 -5.15 -4.91
N GLY A 194 6.30 -6.14 -5.68
CA GLY A 194 6.10 -7.55 -5.31
C GLY A 194 6.81 -7.90 -3.99
N PHE A 195 6.15 -8.64 -3.10
CA PHE A 195 6.70 -9.01 -1.80
C PHE A 195 8.04 -9.77 -1.92
N TRP A 196 8.23 -10.53 -2.98
CA TRP A 196 9.49 -11.26 -3.26
C TRP A 196 10.70 -10.35 -3.47
N GLN A 197 10.51 -9.09 -3.78
CA GLN A 197 11.58 -8.10 -3.88
C GLN A 197 12.02 -7.57 -2.51
N GLN A 198 11.22 -7.82 -1.49
CA GLN A 198 11.42 -7.30 -0.14
C GLN A 198 12.01 -8.33 0.82
N ILE A 199 12.09 -9.60 0.41
CA ILE A 199 12.66 -10.72 1.16
C ILE A 199 14.09 -11.00 0.70
N ASP A 200 14.86 -11.67 1.55
CA ASP A 200 16.23 -12.07 1.24
C ASP A 200 16.32 -13.16 0.15
N GLY A 201 17.54 -13.41 -0.34
CA GLY A 201 17.77 -14.36 -1.43
C GLY A 201 17.47 -15.82 -1.03
N ILE A 202 17.66 -16.18 0.23
CA ILE A 202 17.43 -17.54 0.74
C ILE A 202 15.93 -17.81 0.75
N LEU A 203 15.13 -16.92 1.30
CA LEU A 203 13.68 -17.05 1.31
C LEU A 203 13.11 -16.98 -0.12
N ARG A 204 13.67 -16.12 -0.97
CA ARG A 204 13.26 -16.03 -2.38
C ARG A 204 13.47 -17.32 -3.14
N SER A 205 14.54 -18.07 -2.87
CA SER A 205 14.80 -19.38 -3.51
C SER A 205 13.81 -20.47 -3.11
N ARG A 206 13.01 -20.23 -2.07
CA ARG A 206 11.98 -21.15 -1.57
C ARG A 206 10.57 -20.81 -2.06
N LEU A 207 10.44 -19.77 -2.89
CA LEU A 207 9.15 -19.42 -3.47
C LEU A 207 8.61 -20.57 -4.29
N TYR A 208 7.40 -20.96 -3.98
CA TYR A 208 6.60 -21.87 -4.77
C TYR A 208 5.62 -21.06 -5.63
N MET A 209 5.53 -21.43 -6.89
CA MET A 209 4.58 -20.83 -7.84
C MET A 209 3.83 -21.97 -8.53
N ASN A 210 2.52 -21.80 -8.64
CA ASN A 210 1.67 -22.73 -9.39
C ASN A 210 0.74 -21.91 -10.30
N ASP A 211 0.64 -22.34 -11.55
CA ASP A 211 -0.22 -21.78 -12.57
C ASP A 211 -1.66 -22.29 -12.41
#